data_2ad9947d388c3255149a7eaac0297799
#
_entry.id   2ad9947d388c3255149a7eaac0297799
#
_cell.length_a   1.000
_cell.length_b   1.000
_cell.length_c   1.000
_cell.angle_alpha   90.00
_cell.angle_beta   90.00
_cell.angle_gamma   90.00
#
_symmetry.space_group_name_H-M   'P 1'
#
loop_
_entity.id
_entity.type
_entity.pdbx_description
1 polymer ?
#
loop_
_entity_poly.entity_id
_entity_poly.type
_entity_poly.pdbx_seq_one_letter_code
_entity_poly.pdbx_strand_id
1 'polypeptide(L)'
;TFTIGIDTADVVREKTKEATGFKLLKVKLGKDNDREMIETIRSITSVPLTADPNQGWKDRAYALDMAHWLKEQGVLYIEQPLPKDRVDDLAWLSEKSPLPILGDEGIQRLPDLIKAKERGAYNGVVIKLMKTTGLREAHTMIRLARAFGMKILIGCMTETSCAVTAAAQLSPLVDWADLDGNLLISNDIYDGVKVVDGRLTLPDRPGIGIVKLN
;
A
#
# COMPACT_ATOMS: atom_id res chain seq x y z
N THR A 1 -5.94 3.30 -4.65
CA THR A 1 -6.64 2.96 -3.38
C THR A 1 -7.33 4.15 -2.78
N PHE A 2 -8.15 3.88 -1.77
CA PHE A 2 -8.60 4.82 -0.75
C PHE A 2 -8.35 4.17 0.60
N THR A 3 -7.72 4.88 1.53
CA THR A 3 -7.30 4.34 2.82
C THR A 3 -8.39 4.49 3.88
N ILE A 4 -8.75 3.39 4.54
CA ILE A 4 -9.63 3.34 5.71
C ILE A 4 -8.75 3.11 6.94
N GLY A 5 -8.71 4.12 7.82
CA GLY A 5 -7.95 4.07 9.08
C GLY A 5 -8.60 3.17 10.14
N ILE A 6 -7.84 2.83 11.18
CA ILE A 6 -8.36 2.09 12.33
C ILE A 6 -9.28 3.01 13.13
N ASP A 7 -10.54 2.62 13.27
CA ASP A 7 -11.54 3.38 14.00
C ASP A 7 -12.70 2.48 14.47
N THR A 8 -13.74 3.08 15.05
CA THR A 8 -14.98 2.39 15.41
C THR A 8 -15.74 1.92 14.17
N ALA A 9 -16.57 0.89 14.32
CA ALA A 9 -17.37 0.34 13.22
C ALA A 9 -18.23 1.42 12.51
N ASP A 10 -18.76 2.39 13.23
CA ASP A 10 -19.57 3.46 12.63
C ASP A 10 -18.74 4.40 11.75
N VAL A 11 -17.54 4.80 12.18
CA VAL A 11 -16.63 5.62 11.40
C VAL A 11 -16.13 4.84 10.16
N VAL A 12 -15.75 3.57 10.34
CA VAL A 12 -15.35 2.67 9.24
C VAL A 12 -16.48 2.55 8.22
N ARG A 13 -17.73 2.44 8.67
CA ARG A 13 -18.93 2.37 7.80
C ARG A 13 -19.07 3.62 6.94
N GLU A 14 -18.98 4.80 7.55
CA GLU A 14 -19.10 6.07 6.81
C GLU A 14 -17.93 6.25 5.83
N LYS A 15 -16.69 5.98 6.24
CA LYS A 15 -15.54 6.05 5.36
C LYS A 15 -15.63 5.06 4.18
N THR A 16 -16.20 3.88 4.39
CA THR A 16 -16.44 2.92 3.31
C THR A 16 -17.44 3.45 2.30
N LYS A 17 -18.50 4.13 2.74
CA LYS A 17 -19.47 4.78 1.85
C LYS A 17 -18.85 5.95 1.07
N GLU A 18 -18.02 6.78 1.71
CA GLU A 18 -17.29 7.88 1.04
C GLU A 18 -16.37 7.34 -0.08
N ALA A 19 -15.84 6.13 0.08
CA ALA A 19 -14.96 5.49 -0.88
C ALA A 19 -15.67 4.97 -2.16
N THR A 20 -16.95 5.29 -2.35
CA THR A 20 -17.71 4.91 -3.55
C THR A 20 -17.01 5.41 -4.81
N GLY A 21 -16.77 4.50 -5.76
CA GLY A 21 -16.05 4.80 -7.00
C GLY A 21 -14.57 4.39 -7.00
N PHE A 22 -13.95 4.19 -5.85
CA PHE A 22 -12.61 3.59 -5.79
C PHE A 22 -12.66 2.10 -6.17
N LYS A 23 -11.60 1.62 -6.83
CA LYS A 23 -11.52 0.23 -7.33
C LYS A 23 -10.76 -0.70 -6.39
N LEU A 24 -10.14 -0.16 -5.38
CA LEU A 24 -9.35 -0.86 -4.37
C LEU A 24 -9.36 -0.04 -3.08
N LEU A 25 -9.63 -0.68 -1.94
CA LEU A 25 -9.56 -0.04 -0.64
C LEU A 25 -8.39 -0.59 0.15
N LYS A 26 -7.62 0.30 0.77
CA LYS A 26 -6.58 -0.07 1.74
C LYS A 26 -7.16 0.00 3.14
N VAL A 27 -6.97 -1.05 3.93
CA VAL A 27 -7.48 -1.12 5.30
C VAL A 27 -6.30 -1.18 6.26
N LYS A 28 -6.21 -0.21 7.16
CA LYS A 28 -5.26 -0.21 8.25
C LYS A 28 -5.72 -1.18 9.33
N LEU A 29 -4.82 -2.07 9.73
CA LEU A 29 -5.04 -3.14 10.70
C LEU A 29 -3.92 -3.14 11.77
N GLY A 30 -3.85 -4.19 12.60
CA GLY A 30 -2.81 -4.36 13.62
C GLY A 30 -3.29 -4.02 15.03
N LYS A 31 -4.60 -4.03 15.24
CA LYS A 31 -5.25 -3.85 16.53
C LYS A 31 -6.22 -5.00 16.81
N ASP A 32 -6.86 -4.95 17.97
CA ASP A 32 -7.77 -6.02 18.42
C ASP A 32 -9.09 -6.09 17.61
N ASN A 33 -9.44 -5.01 16.90
CA ASN A 33 -10.66 -4.91 16.10
C ASN A 33 -10.48 -5.21 14.59
N ASP A 34 -9.38 -5.84 14.19
CA ASP A 34 -9.03 -6.09 12.77
C ASP A 34 -10.15 -6.82 12.01
N ARG A 35 -10.72 -7.87 12.61
CA ARG A 35 -11.81 -8.64 11.99
C ARG A 35 -13.09 -7.81 11.87
N GLU A 36 -13.48 -7.11 12.92
CA GLU A 36 -14.66 -6.22 12.93
C GLU A 36 -14.58 -5.15 11.82
N MET A 37 -13.41 -4.56 11.62
CA MET A 37 -13.20 -3.58 10.55
C MET A 37 -13.45 -4.18 9.17
N ILE A 38 -12.85 -5.32 8.87
CA ILE A 38 -13.02 -6.01 7.58
C ILE A 38 -14.48 -6.44 7.37
N GLU A 39 -15.13 -7.02 8.37
CA GLU A 39 -16.53 -7.44 8.31
C GLU A 39 -17.46 -6.24 8.10
N THR A 40 -17.20 -5.12 8.78
CA THR A 40 -17.93 -3.86 8.58
C THR A 40 -17.82 -3.36 7.14
N ILE A 41 -16.62 -3.34 6.57
CA ILE A 41 -16.39 -2.94 5.18
C ILE A 41 -17.12 -3.90 4.23
N ARG A 42 -17.02 -5.21 4.45
CA ARG A 42 -17.67 -6.23 3.62
C ARG A 42 -19.20 -6.19 3.66
N SER A 43 -19.78 -5.70 4.75
CA SER A 43 -21.23 -5.47 4.83
C SER A 43 -21.73 -4.39 3.86
N ILE A 44 -20.82 -3.57 3.29
CA ILE A 44 -21.14 -2.40 2.46
C ILE A 44 -20.68 -2.61 1.02
N THR A 45 -19.51 -3.22 0.81
CA THR A 45 -18.91 -3.32 -0.52
C THR A 45 -18.19 -4.62 -0.76
N SER A 46 -18.20 -5.06 -2.03
CA SER A 46 -17.40 -6.20 -2.54
C SER A 46 -16.13 -5.76 -3.26
N VAL A 47 -15.79 -4.48 -3.26
CA VAL A 47 -14.54 -3.95 -3.86
C VAL A 47 -13.33 -4.67 -3.27
N PRO A 48 -12.33 -5.07 -4.06
CA PRO A 48 -11.10 -5.67 -3.54
C PRO A 48 -10.45 -4.83 -2.43
N LEU A 49 -9.88 -5.51 -1.43
CA LEU A 49 -9.20 -4.88 -0.30
C LEU A 49 -7.71 -5.19 -0.32
N THR A 50 -6.95 -4.35 0.36
CA THR A 50 -5.58 -4.63 0.80
C THR A 50 -5.47 -4.39 2.29
N ALA A 51 -4.63 -5.13 2.98
CA ALA A 51 -4.46 -5.04 4.42
C ALA A 51 -3.07 -4.51 4.77
N ASP A 52 -3.02 -3.54 5.68
CA ASP A 52 -1.76 -2.95 6.15
C ASP A 52 -1.75 -2.89 7.69
N PRO A 53 -1.25 -3.93 8.33
CA PRO A 53 -1.08 -3.96 9.79
C PRO A 53 0.03 -3.05 10.34
N ASN A 54 0.85 -2.43 9.51
CA ASN A 54 1.96 -1.56 9.92
C ASN A 54 2.79 -2.15 11.07
N GLN A 55 3.27 -3.40 10.91
CA GLN A 55 4.05 -4.14 11.92
C GLN A 55 3.26 -4.49 13.20
N GLY A 56 1.93 -4.35 13.20
CA GLY A 56 1.10 -4.50 14.39
C GLY A 56 0.90 -5.94 14.85
N TRP A 57 1.05 -6.92 13.97
CA TRP A 57 0.94 -8.33 14.36
C TRP A 57 2.26 -8.83 14.94
N LYS A 58 2.20 -9.47 16.11
CA LYS A 58 3.42 -9.86 16.84
C LYS A 58 3.74 -11.35 16.74
N ASP A 59 2.79 -12.17 16.33
CA ASP A 59 2.93 -13.61 16.21
C ASP A 59 2.75 -14.06 14.76
N ARG A 60 3.69 -14.88 14.26
CA ARG A 60 3.66 -15.34 12.86
C ARG A 60 2.55 -16.36 12.60
N ALA A 61 2.15 -17.16 13.60
CA ALA A 61 1.06 -18.12 13.44
C ALA A 61 -0.28 -17.37 13.36
N TYR A 62 -0.48 -16.35 14.21
CA TYR A 62 -1.62 -15.44 14.10
C TYR A 62 -1.65 -14.74 12.74
N ALA A 63 -0.49 -14.24 12.26
CA ALA A 63 -0.41 -13.58 10.96
C ALA A 63 -0.79 -14.52 9.81
N LEU A 64 -0.42 -15.79 9.89
CA LEU A 64 -0.79 -16.80 8.90
C LEU A 64 -2.30 -17.11 8.95
N ASP A 65 -2.88 -17.26 10.14
CA ASP A 65 -4.33 -17.44 10.32
C ASP A 65 -5.12 -16.26 9.73
N MET A 66 -4.69 -15.04 10.05
CA MET A 66 -5.27 -13.83 9.47
C MET A 66 -5.12 -13.79 7.95
N ALA A 67 -3.99 -14.22 7.39
CA ALA A 67 -3.80 -14.23 5.94
C ALA A 67 -4.77 -15.20 5.23
N HIS A 68 -5.05 -16.36 5.80
CA HIS A 68 -6.06 -17.28 5.27
C HIS A 68 -7.46 -16.66 5.32
N TRP A 69 -7.85 -16.14 6.46
CA TRP A 69 -9.16 -15.50 6.62
C TRP A 69 -9.33 -14.26 5.72
N LEU A 70 -8.30 -13.40 5.63
CA LEU A 70 -8.31 -12.21 4.76
C LEU A 70 -8.45 -12.57 3.28
N LYS A 71 -7.87 -13.70 2.84
CA LYS A 71 -8.05 -14.20 1.48
C LYS A 71 -9.51 -14.51 1.19
N GLU A 72 -10.22 -15.14 2.13
CA GLU A 72 -11.65 -15.40 2.03
C GLU A 72 -12.48 -14.11 1.97
N GLN A 73 -11.96 -13.04 2.59
CA GLN A 73 -12.56 -11.71 2.54
C GLN A 73 -12.20 -10.91 1.26
N GLY A 74 -11.51 -11.50 0.28
CA GLY A 74 -11.17 -10.85 -0.98
C GLY A 74 -10.05 -9.81 -0.87
N VAL A 75 -9.15 -9.96 0.12
CA VAL A 75 -7.92 -9.19 0.23
C VAL A 75 -6.92 -9.69 -0.82
N LEU A 76 -6.18 -8.78 -1.46
CA LEU A 76 -5.24 -9.10 -2.53
C LEU A 76 -3.82 -9.32 -2.04
N TYR A 77 -3.38 -8.60 -1.03
CA TYR A 77 -2.06 -8.70 -0.41
C TYR A 77 -2.07 -8.12 1.01
N ILE A 78 -1.02 -8.44 1.77
CA ILE A 78 -0.80 -7.90 3.12
C ILE A 78 0.52 -7.13 3.11
N GLU A 79 0.48 -5.86 3.55
CA GLU A 79 1.62 -4.97 3.66
C GLU A 79 2.18 -5.01 5.08
N GLN A 80 3.47 -5.30 5.24
CA GLN A 80 4.25 -5.28 6.48
C GLN A 80 3.52 -5.79 7.74
N PRO A 81 3.10 -7.07 7.79
CA PRO A 81 2.31 -7.57 8.91
C PRO A 81 3.07 -7.66 10.22
N LEU A 82 4.34 -8.07 10.17
CA LEU A 82 5.22 -8.29 11.33
C LEU A 82 6.29 -7.19 11.42
N PRO A 83 6.90 -6.98 12.62
CA PRO A 83 8.04 -6.09 12.79
C PRO A 83 9.17 -6.40 11.79
N LYS A 84 9.75 -5.34 11.21
CA LYS A 84 10.76 -5.45 10.14
C LYS A 84 12.05 -6.17 10.52
N ASP A 85 12.36 -6.23 11.79
CA ASP A 85 13.53 -6.93 12.35
C ASP A 85 13.30 -8.43 12.51
N ARG A 86 12.06 -8.90 12.44
CA ARG A 86 11.70 -10.32 12.49
C ARG A 86 11.81 -11.00 11.12
N VAL A 87 12.99 -10.88 10.50
CA VAL A 87 13.20 -11.29 9.09
C VAL A 87 12.90 -12.78 8.87
N ASP A 88 13.25 -13.66 9.80
CA ASP A 88 13.02 -15.10 9.68
C ASP A 88 11.53 -15.46 9.78
N ASP A 89 10.77 -14.75 10.62
CA ASP A 89 9.32 -14.91 10.70
C ASP A 89 8.62 -14.37 9.45
N LEU A 90 9.10 -13.26 8.89
CA LEU A 90 8.62 -12.70 7.64
C LEU A 90 8.88 -13.66 6.47
N ALA A 91 10.06 -14.27 6.40
CA ALA A 91 10.40 -15.27 5.39
C ALA A 91 9.50 -16.51 5.50
N TRP A 92 9.31 -17.01 6.71
CA TRP A 92 8.42 -18.14 6.98
C TRP A 92 6.96 -17.82 6.60
N LEU A 93 6.48 -16.62 6.94
CA LEU A 93 5.13 -16.17 6.59
C LEU A 93 4.97 -16.01 5.06
N SER A 94 5.96 -15.41 4.39
CA SER A 94 5.94 -15.20 2.94
C SER A 94 5.93 -16.51 2.15
N GLU A 95 6.54 -17.57 2.68
CA GLU A 95 6.50 -18.91 2.09
C GLU A 95 5.12 -19.59 2.23
N LYS A 96 4.46 -19.40 3.38
CA LYS A 96 3.25 -20.15 3.74
C LYS A 96 1.95 -19.40 3.50
N SER A 97 2.00 -18.09 3.41
CA SER A 97 0.81 -17.25 3.26
C SER A 97 0.12 -17.48 1.90
N PRO A 98 -1.21 -17.63 1.89
CA PRO A 98 -1.97 -17.70 0.65
C PRO A 98 -2.11 -16.35 -0.07
N LEU A 99 -1.66 -15.25 0.57
CA LEU A 99 -1.63 -13.88 0.05
C LEU A 99 -0.17 -13.39 -0.04
N PRO A 100 0.19 -12.61 -1.07
CA PRO A 100 1.50 -11.97 -1.12
C PRO A 100 1.75 -11.09 0.11
N ILE A 101 2.93 -11.23 0.71
CA ILE A 101 3.42 -10.36 1.79
C ILE A 101 4.35 -9.32 1.16
N LEU A 102 4.03 -8.03 1.32
CA LEU A 102 4.80 -6.91 0.80
C LEU A 102 5.58 -6.22 1.92
N GLY A 103 6.85 -5.93 1.65
CA GLY A 103 7.71 -5.18 2.59
C GLY A 103 7.59 -3.67 2.38
N ASP A 104 7.21 -2.93 3.42
CA ASP A 104 7.21 -1.47 3.46
C ASP A 104 8.33 -0.95 4.36
N GLU A 105 8.16 -1.00 5.68
CA GLU A 105 9.18 -0.52 6.62
C GLU A 105 10.46 -1.36 6.59
N GLY A 106 10.37 -2.61 6.14
CA GLY A 106 11.49 -3.52 5.97
C GLY A 106 12.32 -3.29 4.70
N ILE A 107 11.81 -2.51 3.73
CA ILE A 107 12.49 -2.19 2.48
C ILE A 107 12.41 -0.69 2.23
N GLN A 108 13.47 0.03 2.57
CA GLN A 108 13.55 1.48 2.41
C GLN A 108 14.27 1.86 1.11
N ARG A 109 15.40 1.19 0.84
CA ARG A 109 16.35 1.53 -0.21
C ARG A 109 16.73 0.29 -1.02
N LEU A 110 17.44 0.51 -2.12
CA LEU A 110 17.92 -0.56 -3.00
C LEU A 110 18.68 -1.69 -2.27
N PRO A 111 19.60 -1.43 -1.34
CA PRO A 111 20.28 -2.52 -0.60
C PRO A 111 19.31 -3.37 0.23
N ASP A 112 18.26 -2.77 0.78
CA ASP A 112 17.27 -3.51 1.58
C ASP A 112 16.45 -4.44 0.69
N LEU A 113 16.12 -4.02 -0.53
CA LEU A 113 15.43 -4.86 -1.53
C LEU A 113 16.25 -6.11 -1.87
N ILE A 114 17.56 -5.95 -2.06
CA ILE A 114 18.47 -7.07 -2.34
C ILE A 114 18.49 -8.04 -1.15
N LYS A 115 18.73 -7.54 0.05
CA LYS A 115 18.74 -8.36 1.28
C LYS A 115 17.40 -9.06 1.52
N ALA A 116 16.29 -8.37 1.29
CA ALA A 116 14.95 -8.94 1.45
C ALA A 116 14.73 -10.11 0.48
N LYS A 117 15.20 -9.99 -0.76
CA LYS A 117 15.15 -11.08 -1.75
C LYS A 117 16.04 -12.26 -1.36
N GLU A 118 17.27 -12.01 -0.94
CA GLU A 118 18.21 -13.06 -0.50
C GLU A 118 17.66 -13.87 0.67
N ARG A 119 16.94 -13.22 1.59
CA ARG A 119 16.32 -13.84 2.76
C ARG A 119 14.94 -14.46 2.50
N GLY A 120 14.36 -14.21 1.34
CA GLY A 120 12.97 -14.62 1.04
C GLY A 120 11.92 -13.94 1.93
N ALA A 121 12.26 -12.77 2.53
CA ALA A 121 11.45 -12.13 3.56
C ALA A 121 10.10 -11.62 3.06
N TYR A 122 9.98 -11.33 1.76
CA TYR A 122 8.77 -10.77 1.17
C TYR A 122 8.54 -11.28 -0.26
N ASN A 123 7.25 -11.39 -0.64
CA ASN A 123 6.83 -11.70 -2.01
C ASN A 123 6.78 -10.45 -2.90
N GLY A 124 6.79 -9.28 -2.29
CA GLY A 124 6.74 -8.00 -2.99
C GLY A 124 7.32 -6.85 -2.18
N VAL A 125 7.32 -5.66 -2.78
CA VAL A 125 7.88 -4.44 -2.21
C VAL A 125 6.91 -3.28 -2.36
N VAL A 126 6.84 -2.44 -1.33
CA VAL A 126 6.19 -1.13 -1.35
C VAL A 126 7.27 -0.07 -1.59
N ILE A 127 7.18 0.62 -2.70
CA ILE A 127 8.10 1.68 -3.08
C ILE A 127 7.43 3.02 -2.81
N LYS A 128 8.09 3.89 -2.04
CA LYS A 128 7.63 5.25 -1.75
C LYS A 128 8.76 6.24 -2.04
N LEU A 129 8.48 7.34 -2.73
CA LEU A 129 9.52 8.32 -3.10
C LEU A 129 10.22 8.90 -1.88
N MET A 130 9.51 9.06 -0.76
CA MET A 130 10.07 9.51 0.53
C MET A 130 11.13 8.54 1.09
N LYS A 131 11.04 7.25 0.78
CA LYS A 131 12.02 6.23 1.19
C LYS A 131 13.20 6.15 0.22
N THR A 132 12.91 6.20 -1.09
CA THR A 132 13.88 5.93 -2.17
C THR A 132 14.63 7.15 -2.65
N THR A 133 14.59 8.29 -1.94
CA THR A 133 15.25 9.55 -2.36
C THR A 133 14.88 10.03 -3.76
N GLY A 134 13.70 9.68 -4.25
CA GLY A 134 13.12 10.19 -5.49
C GLY A 134 12.99 9.16 -6.62
N LEU A 135 12.60 9.65 -7.79
CA LEU A 135 12.19 8.87 -8.95
C LEU A 135 13.26 7.90 -9.48
N ARG A 136 14.53 8.33 -9.49
CA ARG A 136 15.61 7.52 -10.09
C ARG A 136 15.81 6.21 -9.35
N GLU A 137 15.93 6.25 -8.04
CA GLU A 137 16.11 5.03 -7.26
C GLU A 137 14.84 4.19 -7.24
N ALA A 138 13.67 4.82 -7.13
CA ALA A 138 12.38 4.13 -7.22
C ALA A 138 12.27 3.34 -8.54
N HIS A 139 12.59 3.95 -9.67
CA HIS A 139 12.60 3.26 -10.97
C HIS A 139 13.60 2.10 -11.03
N THR A 140 14.81 2.29 -10.45
CA THR A 140 15.81 1.20 -10.38
C THR A 140 15.28 0.04 -9.53
N MET A 141 14.67 0.33 -8.38
CA MET A 141 14.07 -0.69 -7.51
C MET A 141 12.92 -1.43 -8.19
N ILE A 142 12.06 -0.73 -8.96
CA ILE A 142 10.99 -1.35 -9.75
C ILE A 142 11.59 -2.38 -10.74
N ARG A 143 12.60 -1.98 -11.50
CA ARG A 143 13.24 -2.87 -12.48
C ARG A 143 13.88 -4.10 -11.82
N LEU A 144 14.56 -3.89 -10.70
CA LEU A 144 15.19 -4.98 -9.95
C LEU A 144 14.16 -5.92 -9.33
N ALA A 145 13.12 -5.37 -8.71
CA ALA A 145 12.02 -6.16 -8.15
C ALA A 145 11.34 -7.02 -9.22
N ARG A 146 11.11 -6.48 -10.43
CA ARG A 146 10.61 -7.25 -11.58
C ARG A 146 11.56 -8.39 -11.97
N ALA A 147 12.86 -8.12 -12.05
CA ALA A 147 13.86 -9.15 -12.35
C ALA A 147 13.90 -10.26 -11.28
N PHE A 148 13.60 -9.92 -10.03
CA PHE A 148 13.46 -10.88 -8.93
C PHE A 148 12.13 -11.63 -8.89
N GLY A 149 11.19 -11.32 -9.77
CA GLY A 149 9.85 -11.89 -9.78
C GLY A 149 8.96 -11.43 -8.61
N MET A 150 9.30 -10.31 -7.98
CA MET A 150 8.54 -9.74 -6.86
C MET A 150 7.35 -8.90 -7.36
N LYS A 151 6.28 -8.89 -6.56
CA LYS A 151 5.17 -7.95 -6.73
C LYS A 151 5.58 -6.54 -6.32
N ILE A 152 4.98 -5.54 -6.95
CA ILE A 152 5.36 -4.14 -6.72
C ILE A 152 4.13 -3.28 -6.47
N LEU A 153 4.14 -2.58 -5.35
CA LEU A 153 3.21 -1.52 -5.02
C LEU A 153 3.97 -0.19 -5.03
N ILE A 154 3.50 0.80 -5.78
CA ILE A 154 3.92 2.19 -5.58
C ILE A 154 3.00 2.82 -4.54
N GLY A 155 3.56 3.29 -3.44
CA GLY A 155 2.83 3.92 -2.34
C GLY A 155 3.26 5.36 -2.10
N CYS A 156 2.61 5.99 -1.11
CA CYS A 156 2.95 7.31 -0.61
C CYS A 156 2.91 7.35 0.92
N MET A 157 3.34 8.45 1.47
CA MET A 157 2.99 8.89 2.82
C MET A 157 1.80 9.87 2.71
N THR A 158 1.44 10.55 3.78
CA THR A 158 0.58 11.74 3.72
C THR A 158 1.40 12.87 3.10
N GLU A 159 1.15 13.17 1.84
CA GLU A 159 2.00 14.01 0.99
C GLU A 159 1.16 14.95 0.13
N THR A 160 1.77 16.04 -0.35
CA THR A 160 1.12 16.94 -1.31
C THR A 160 0.96 16.31 -2.69
N SER A 161 0.09 16.88 -3.51
CA SER A 161 -0.08 16.49 -4.92
C SER A 161 1.22 16.51 -5.72
N CYS A 162 2.23 17.29 -5.31
CA CYS A 162 3.54 17.29 -5.96
C CYS A 162 4.21 15.91 -5.87
N ALA A 163 4.34 15.35 -4.66
CA ALA A 163 4.97 14.06 -4.45
C ALA A 163 4.12 12.91 -4.99
N VAL A 164 2.80 12.97 -4.76
CA VAL A 164 1.86 11.96 -5.26
C VAL A 164 1.84 11.91 -6.79
N THR A 165 1.87 13.07 -7.47
CA THR A 165 1.93 13.12 -8.94
C THR A 165 3.26 12.57 -9.48
N ALA A 166 4.37 12.86 -8.79
CA ALA A 166 5.66 12.29 -9.15
C ALA A 166 5.65 10.76 -9.04
N ALA A 167 5.12 10.20 -7.95
CA ALA A 167 4.97 8.76 -7.76
C ALA A 167 4.03 8.14 -8.81
N ALA A 168 2.94 8.82 -9.15
CA ALA A 168 1.96 8.38 -10.14
C ALA A 168 2.57 8.18 -11.54
N GLN A 169 3.66 8.87 -11.90
CA GLN A 169 4.38 8.65 -13.16
C GLN A 169 4.95 7.22 -13.27
N LEU A 170 5.19 6.55 -12.14
CA LEU A 170 5.69 5.19 -12.09
C LEU A 170 4.58 4.12 -12.06
N SER A 171 3.32 4.52 -11.91
CA SER A 171 2.18 3.59 -11.79
C SER A 171 2.06 2.59 -12.94
N PRO A 172 2.35 2.93 -14.22
CA PRO A 172 2.27 1.96 -15.31
C PRO A 172 3.28 0.81 -15.22
N LEU A 173 4.30 0.91 -14.35
CA LEU A 173 5.38 -0.06 -14.21
C LEU A 173 5.16 -1.06 -13.08
N VAL A 174 4.08 -0.92 -12.30
CA VAL A 174 3.85 -1.66 -11.05
C VAL A 174 2.56 -2.48 -11.09
N ASP A 175 2.34 -3.35 -10.09
CA ASP A 175 1.12 -4.16 -10.00
C ASP A 175 -0.03 -3.38 -9.36
N TRP A 176 0.27 -2.52 -8.37
CA TRP A 176 -0.72 -1.73 -7.64
C TRP A 176 -0.21 -0.32 -7.34
N ALA A 177 -1.13 0.62 -7.19
CA ALA A 177 -0.86 1.99 -6.79
C ALA A 177 -1.72 2.39 -5.59
N ASP A 178 -1.06 2.83 -4.51
CA ASP A 178 -1.64 3.32 -3.27
C ASP A 178 -1.19 4.78 -3.08
N LEU A 179 -1.90 5.69 -3.76
CA LEU A 179 -1.47 7.08 -3.96
C LEU A 179 -2.59 8.06 -3.62
N ASP A 180 -3.13 7.93 -2.41
CA ASP A 180 -4.20 8.77 -1.88
C ASP A 180 -3.73 9.82 -0.86
N GLY A 181 -2.42 9.94 -0.64
CA GLY A 181 -1.85 10.81 0.40
C GLY A 181 -2.25 12.28 0.30
N ASN A 182 -2.45 12.80 -0.91
CA ASN A 182 -2.91 14.16 -1.13
C ASN A 182 -4.43 14.35 -0.87
N LEU A 183 -5.20 13.26 -0.78
CA LEU A 183 -6.61 13.32 -0.39
C LEU A 183 -6.79 13.40 1.14
N LEU A 184 -5.73 13.16 1.89
CA LEU A 184 -5.73 13.14 3.35
C LEU A 184 -5.30 14.48 3.98
N ILE A 185 -5.04 15.50 3.16
CA ILE A 185 -4.61 16.83 3.61
C ILE A 185 -5.56 17.91 3.08
N SER A 186 -5.71 19.01 3.82
CA SER A 186 -6.54 20.16 3.44
C SER A 186 -5.73 21.38 2.99
N ASN A 187 -4.40 21.31 3.13
CA ASN A 187 -3.47 22.43 2.87
C ASN A 187 -2.54 22.17 1.69
N ASP A 188 -2.99 21.39 0.71
CA ASP A 188 -2.21 21.17 -0.50
C ASP A 188 -2.13 22.45 -1.33
N ILE A 189 -0.90 22.80 -1.69
CA ILE A 189 -0.60 24.01 -2.47
C ILE A 189 -0.32 23.69 -3.95
N TYR A 190 -0.57 22.47 -4.37
CA TYR A 190 -0.36 22.02 -5.75
C TYR A 190 -1.61 21.41 -6.36
N ASP A 191 -1.83 21.68 -7.65
CA ASP A 191 -2.73 20.91 -8.50
C ASP A 191 -1.91 19.88 -9.28
N GLY A 192 -2.31 18.61 -9.21
CA GLY A 192 -1.59 17.49 -9.80
C GLY A 192 -2.52 16.36 -10.22
N VAL A 193 -2.09 15.11 -10.00
CA VAL A 193 -2.87 13.92 -10.31
C VAL A 193 -4.25 13.95 -9.65
N LYS A 194 -5.24 13.49 -10.38
CA LYS A 194 -6.63 13.35 -9.90
C LYS A 194 -7.04 11.88 -9.88
N VAL A 195 -7.97 11.56 -9.00
CA VAL A 195 -8.69 10.28 -9.07
C VAL A 195 -10.01 10.52 -9.78
N VAL A 196 -10.16 9.94 -10.96
CA VAL A 196 -11.39 10.04 -11.77
C VAL A 196 -11.90 8.62 -12.00
N ASP A 197 -13.11 8.35 -11.60
CA ASP A 197 -13.75 7.03 -11.69
C ASP A 197 -12.86 5.89 -11.11
N GLY A 198 -12.20 6.17 -9.99
CA GLY A 198 -11.30 5.24 -9.30
C GLY A 198 -9.98 4.98 -10.03
N ARG A 199 -9.59 5.83 -10.98
CA ARG A 199 -8.33 5.76 -11.72
C ARG A 199 -7.50 7.01 -11.49
N LEU A 200 -6.19 6.81 -11.35
CA LEU A 200 -5.23 7.92 -11.35
C LEU A 200 -5.17 8.52 -12.75
N THR A 201 -5.48 9.80 -12.86
CA THR A 201 -5.45 10.55 -14.12
C THR A 201 -4.35 11.60 -14.02
N LEU A 202 -3.30 11.40 -14.80
CA LEU A 202 -2.17 12.33 -14.85
C LEU A 202 -2.54 13.60 -15.61
N PRO A 203 -2.10 14.79 -15.17
CA PRO A 203 -2.28 16.02 -15.93
C PRO A 203 -1.49 16.01 -17.25
N ASP A 204 -2.11 16.49 -18.32
CA ASP A 204 -1.43 16.71 -19.62
C ASP A 204 -0.71 18.05 -19.60
N ARG A 205 0.41 18.13 -18.89
CA ARG A 205 1.25 19.32 -18.69
C ARG A 205 2.74 18.93 -18.66
N PRO A 206 3.67 19.86 -18.99
CA PRO A 206 5.10 19.60 -18.95
C PRO A 206 5.63 19.13 -17.58
N GLY A 207 6.74 18.42 -17.58
CA GLY A 207 7.37 17.86 -16.38
C GLY A 207 6.54 16.73 -15.79
N ILE A 208 6.32 16.75 -14.47
CA ILE A 208 5.42 15.81 -13.79
C ILE A 208 3.95 16.27 -13.83
N GLY A 209 3.66 17.40 -14.46
CA GLY A 209 2.31 17.90 -14.67
C GLY A 209 1.71 18.71 -13.51
N ILE A 210 2.49 19.16 -12.53
CA ILE A 210 2.00 19.97 -11.41
C ILE A 210 1.96 21.46 -11.71
N VAL A 211 1.05 22.16 -11.04
CA VAL A 211 0.99 23.63 -10.97
C VAL A 211 0.85 24.04 -9.52
N LYS A 212 1.60 25.06 -9.10
CA LYS A 212 1.41 25.66 -7.78
C LYS A 212 0.11 26.47 -7.78
N LEU A 213 -0.70 26.26 -6.77
CA LEU A 213 -1.90 27.05 -6.51
C LEU A 213 -1.51 28.40 -5.85
N ASN A 214 -2.25 29.44 -6.18
CA ASN A 214 -2.03 30.79 -5.60
C ASN A 214 -2.59 30.87 -4.19
#